data_bbc476f47735dfa7f117b4c34c81511d
#
_entry.id   bbc476f47735dfa7f117b4c34c81511d
#
_cell.length_a   1.000
_cell.length_b   1.000
_cell.length_c   1.000
_cell.angle_alpha   90.00
_cell.angle_beta   90.00
_cell.angle_gamma   90.00
#
_symmetry.space_group_name_H-M   'P 1'
#
loop_
_entity.id
_entity.type
_entity.pdbx_description
1 polymer ?
#
loop_
_entity_poly.entity_id
_entity_poly.type
_entity_poly.pdbx_seq_one_letter_code
_entity_poly.pdbx_strand_id
1 'polypeptide(L)'
;MPFVRTCLAALLGLMLGANVLAQSSGSTTMLDTLFAKLQTATDPVAVQSLEAAIWEQWIMVPDGEKRALMMRGIAEMQQRQLKESVDTFSKLIEIAPDLSEAWNKRATAYWLLGNFPASLNDICETVKREPRHFGAYSGLGMIRAEMGEYPRAVAAFELARKHNPHIIGIDDEIDRLKAMGGDKPDDPLGCSQRTAGR
;
A
#
# COMPACT_ATOMS: atom_id res chain seq x y z
N MET A 1 -10.88 -19.92 -82.31
CA MET A 1 -9.63 -19.30 -81.84
C MET A 1 -9.78 -17.81 -82.03
N PRO A 2 -9.88 -16.99 -81.04
CA PRO A 2 -8.79 -16.26 -80.51
C PRO A 2 -8.92 -16.01 -78.99
N PHE A 3 -7.82 -15.65 -78.46
CA PHE A 3 -7.52 -15.31 -77.04
C PHE A 3 -8.28 -14.08 -76.50
N VAL A 4 -8.89 -14.21 -75.37
CA VAL A 4 -9.34 -13.07 -74.54
C VAL A 4 -8.43 -12.94 -73.30
N ARG A 5 -7.63 -11.89 -73.28
CA ARG A 5 -6.85 -11.47 -72.15
C ARG A 5 -7.71 -10.61 -71.19
N THR A 6 -8.01 -11.11 -70.02
CA THR A 6 -8.69 -10.35 -69.01
C THR A 6 -7.64 -9.63 -68.12
N CYS A 7 -7.70 -8.32 -68.07
CA CYS A 7 -6.94 -7.46 -67.15
C CYS A 7 -7.50 -7.60 -65.77
N LEU A 8 -6.66 -8.03 -64.86
CA LEU A 8 -6.94 -7.99 -63.41
C LEU A 8 -6.54 -6.61 -62.90
N ALA A 9 -7.49 -5.79 -62.54
CA ALA A 9 -7.26 -4.54 -61.82
C ALA A 9 -7.06 -4.85 -60.32
N ALA A 10 -5.84 -4.63 -59.86
CA ALA A 10 -5.53 -4.73 -58.42
C ALA A 10 -6.07 -3.50 -57.70
N LEU A 11 -7.12 -3.67 -56.92
CA LEU A 11 -7.58 -2.70 -55.93
C LEU A 11 -6.71 -2.80 -54.69
N LEU A 12 -5.80 -1.84 -54.55
CA LEU A 12 -5.02 -1.63 -53.37
C LEU A 12 -5.94 -0.97 -52.31
N GLY A 13 -6.53 -1.78 -51.44
CA GLY A 13 -7.26 -1.30 -50.27
C GLY A 13 -6.31 -0.74 -49.25
N LEU A 14 -6.25 0.58 -49.10
CA LEU A 14 -5.61 1.24 -47.96
C LEU A 14 -6.40 0.91 -46.70
N MET A 15 -5.92 -0.07 -45.94
CA MET A 15 -6.35 -0.27 -44.54
C MET A 15 -5.73 0.84 -43.69
N LEU A 16 -6.46 1.96 -43.52
CA LEU A 16 -6.21 2.87 -42.42
C LEU A 16 -6.46 2.11 -41.11
N GLY A 17 -5.40 1.60 -40.55
CA GLY A 17 -5.39 1.12 -39.17
C GLY A 17 -5.68 2.28 -38.22
N ALA A 18 -6.95 2.46 -37.87
CA ALA A 18 -7.31 3.27 -36.75
C ALA A 18 -6.73 2.60 -35.51
N ASN A 19 -5.56 3.07 -35.06
CA ASN A 19 -5.09 2.83 -33.69
C ASN A 19 -6.10 3.48 -32.76
N VAL A 20 -7.12 2.74 -32.40
CA VAL A 20 -7.93 3.02 -31.22
C VAL A 20 -7.00 2.78 -30.04
N LEU A 21 -6.30 3.84 -29.62
CA LEU A 21 -5.77 3.93 -28.27
C LEU A 21 -7.00 3.80 -27.37
N ALA A 22 -7.24 2.59 -26.90
CA ALA A 22 -8.13 2.36 -25.78
C ALA A 22 -7.53 3.16 -24.61
N GLN A 23 -7.94 4.40 -24.48
CA GLN A 23 -7.85 5.11 -23.22
C GLN A 23 -8.72 4.29 -22.27
N SER A 24 -8.06 3.44 -21.48
CA SER A 24 -8.67 2.94 -20.27
C SER A 24 -8.95 4.17 -19.42
N SER A 25 -10.16 4.71 -19.54
CA SER A 25 -10.73 5.59 -18.54
C SER A 25 -10.88 4.75 -17.29
N GLY A 26 -9.76 4.53 -16.58
CA GLY A 26 -9.75 3.90 -15.28
C GLY A 26 -10.67 4.73 -14.40
N SER A 27 -11.76 4.13 -13.98
CA SER A 27 -12.65 4.75 -12.99
C SER A 27 -11.81 5.16 -11.80
N THR A 28 -11.66 6.47 -11.59
CA THR A 28 -10.97 7.01 -10.42
C THR A 28 -11.68 6.51 -9.17
N THR A 29 -10.98 5.76 -8.34
CA THR A 29 -11.57 5.24 -7.10
C THR A 29 -11.79 6.36 -6.09
N MET A 30 -12.65 6.12 -5.09
CA MET A 30 -12.81 7.04 -3.97
C MET A 30 -11.45 7.30 -3.30
N LEU A 31 -10.65 6.25 -3.11
CA LEU A 31 -9.33 6.33 -2.50
C LEU A 31 -8.36 7.20 -3.33
N ASP A 32 -8.38 7.09 -4.67
CA ASP A 32 -7.58 7.95 -5.54
C ASP A 32 -7.95 9.43 -5.38
N THR A 33 -9.24 9.70 -5.29
CA THR A 33 -9.74 11.07 -5.06
C THR A 33 -9.30 11.61 -3.71
N LEU A 34 -9.36 10.81 -2.65
CA LEU A 34 -8.93 11.20 -1.30
C LEU A 34 -7.43 11.48 -1.27
N PHE A 35 -6.61 10.62 -1.85
CA PHE A 35 -5.17 10.86 -1.94
C PHE A 35 -4.81 12.10 -2.75
N ALA A 36 -5.47 12.33 -3.89
CA ALA A 36 -5.23 13.55 -4.69
C ALA A 36 -5.55 14.83 -3.89
N LYS A 37 -6.64 14.83 -3.13
CA LYS A 37 -6.99 15.93 -2.24
C LYS A 37 -6.00 16.10 -1.08
N LEU A 38 -5.57 14.98 -0.46
CA LEU A 38 -4.62 15.02 0.64
C LEU A 38 -3.28 15.63 0.22
N GLN A 39 -2.80 15.35 -0.99
CA GLN A 39 -1.56 15.91 -1.51
C GLN A 39 -1.56 17.44 -1.65
N THR A 40 -2.72 18.06 -1.80
CA THR A 40 -2.85 19.50 -2.05
C THR A 40 -3.55 20.25 -0.92
N ALA A 41 -4.01 19.56 0.10
CA ALA A 41 -4.67 20.16 1.25
C ALA A 41 -3.70 21.06 2.03
N THR A 42 -4.16 22.23 2.48
CA THR A 42 -3.38 23.16 3.31
C THR A 42 -4.07 23.50 4.63
N ASP A 43 -5.39 23.28 4.69
CA ASP A 43 -6.15 23.47 5.93
C ASP A 43 -6.01 22.23 6.85
N PRO A 44 -5.56 22.39 8.10
CA PRO A 44 -5.36 21.26 9.02
C PRO A 44 -6.63 20.43 9.30
N VAL A 45 -7.80 21.08 9.32
CA VAL A 45 -9.08 20.37 9.54
C VAL A 45 -9.43 19.51 8.33
N ALA A 46 -9.21 20.04 7.13
CA ALA A 46 -9.40 19.28 5.89
C ALA A 46 -8.42 18.11 5.81
N VAL A 47 -7.15 18.31 6.16
CA VAL A 47 -6.13 17.23 6.24
C VAL A 47 -6.60 16.12 7.16
N GLN A 48 -6.97 16.43 8.39
CA GLN A 48 -7.44 15.45 9.35
C GLN A 48 -8.66 14.66 8.84
N SER A 49 -9.60 15.37 8.21
CA SER A 49 -10.81 14.75 7.65
C SER A 49 -10.48 13.81 6.48
N LEU A 50 -9.52 14.18 5.63
CA LEU A 50 -9.06 13.35 4.51
C LEU A 50 -8.31 12.11 4.99
N GLU A 51 -7.43 12.25 5.98
CA GLU A 51 -6.74 11.12 6.61
C GLU A 51 -7.76 10.14 7.21
N ALA A 52 -8.71 10.64 7.98
CA ALA A 52 -9.77 9.81 8.57
C ALA A 52 -10.57 9.08 7.49
N ALA A 53 -10.94 9.75 6.40
CA ALA A 53 -11.66 9.13 5.29
C ALA A 53 -10.82 8.05 4.57
N ILE A 54 -9.51 8.24 4.40
CA ILE A 54 -8.60 7.22 3.85
C ILE A 54 -8.55 6.00 4.77
N TRP A 55 -8.38 6.20 6.07
CA TRP A 55 -8.39 5.11 7.05
C TRP A 55 -9.73 4.36 7.05
N GLU A 56 -10.85 5.07 6.96
CA GLU A 56 -12.18 4.46 6.86
C GLU A 56 -12.31 3.58 5.61
N GLN A 57 -11.83 4.05 4.45
CA GLN A 57 -11.85 3.26 3.21
C GLN A 57 -11.03 1.97 3.33
N TRP A 58 -9.91 1.98 4.01
CA TRP A 58 -9.10 0.78 4.23
C TRP A 58 -9.74 -0.22 5.19
N ILE A 59 -10.45 0.28 6.21
CA ILE A 59 -11.15 -0.57 7.21
C ILE A 59 -12.50 -1.05 6.68
N MET A 60 -13.12 -0.32 5.74
CA MET A 60 -14.45 -0.60 5.24
C MET A 60 -14.47 -1.89 4.43
N VAL A 61 -15.10 -2.92 4.98
CA VAL A 61 -15.28 -4.23 4.33
C VAL A 61 -16.78 -4.44 4.12
N PRO A 62 -17.26 -4.54 2.85
CA PRO A 62 -18.68 -4.70 2.55
C PRO A 62 -19.29 -6.01 3.07
N ASP A 63 -18.50 -7.09 3.07
CA ASP A 63 -18.92 -8.42 3.53
C ASP A 63 -19.08 -8.45 5.06
N GLY A 64 -20.22 -9.02 5.52
CA GLY A 64 -20.58 -9.02 6.94
C GLY A 64 -19.61 -9.80 7.83
N GLU A 65 -19.17 -10.98 7.39
CA GLU A 65 -18.24 -11.82 8.15
C GLU A 65 -16.84 -11.17 8.23
N LYS A 66 -16.33 -10.72 7.09
CA LYS A 66 -15.03 -10.05 7.02
C LYS A 66 -15.02 -8.78 7.86
N ARG A 67 -16.10 -7.99 7.81
CA ARG A 67 -16.28 -6.80 8.65
C ARG A 67 -16.30 -7.16 10.13
N ALA A 68 -17.00 -8.22 10.51
CA ALA A 68 -17.06 -8.67 11.91
C ALA A 68 -15.68 -9.05 12.42
N LEU A 69 -14.88 -9.78 11.61
CA LEU A 69 -13.49 -10.13 11.96
C LEU A 69 -12.59 -8.89 12.05
N MET A 70 -12.70 -7.94 11.12
CA MET A 70 -11.94 -6.69 11.16
C MET A 70 -12.22 -5.92 12.46
N MET A 71 -13.48 -5.68 12.75
CA MET A 71 -13.88 -4.94 13.95
C MET A 71 -13.53 -5.67 15.24
N ARG A 72 -13.66 -6.99 15.26
CA ARG A 72 -13.27 -7.82 16.41
C ARG A 72 -11.76 -7.73 16.65
N GLY A 73 -10.92 -7.93 15.64
CA GLY A 73 -9.48 -7.86 15.79
C GLY A 73 -9.01 -6.47 16.27
N ILE A 74 -9.65 -5.39 15.79
CA ILE A 74 -9.39 -4.03 16.27
C ILE A 74 -9.78 -3.90 17.74
N ALA A 75 -10.95 -4.39 18.15
CA ALA A 75 -11.40 -4.33 19.55
C ALA A 75 -10.47 -5.12 20.49
N GLU A 76 -10.06 -6.33 20.08
CA GLU A 76 -9.10 -7.15 20.82
C GLU A 76 -7.75 -6.43 21.01
N MET A 77 -7.26 -5.78 19.96
CA MET A 77 -6.02 -4.98 20.04
C MET A 77 -6.16 -3.79 20.99
N GLN A 78 -7.28 -3.07 20.96
CA GLN A 78 -7.56 -1.96 21.88
C GLN A 78 -7.65 -2.42 23.33
N GLN A 79 -8.15 -3.64 23.57
CA GLN A 79 -8.24 -4.28 24.90
C GLN A 79 -6.91 -4.94 25.33
N ARG A 80 -5.83 -4.78 24.56
CA ARG A 80 -4.53 -5.42 24.81
C ARG A 80 -4.56 -6.95 24.72
N GLN A 81 -5.59 -7.53 24.12
CA GLN A 81 -5.69 -8.96 23.78
C GLN A 81 -4.93 -9.22 22.47
N LEU A 82 -3.61 -9.02 22.50
CA LEU A 82 -2.82 -8.93 21.28
C LEU A 82 -2.68 -10.27 20.55
N LYS A 83 -2.63 -11.39 21.27
CA LYS A 83 -2.56 -12.72 20.67
C LYS A 83 -3.87 -13.07 19.98
N GLU A 84 -4.99 -12.82 20.63
CA GLU A 84 -6.34 -12.99 20.10
C GLU A 84 -6.54 -12.12 18.84
N SER A 85 -6.07 -10.89 18.88
CA SER A 85 -6.09 -9.99 17.73
C SER A 85 -5.29 -10.56 16.54
N VAL A 86 -4.10 -11.12 16.76
CA VAL A 86 -3.31 -11.80 15.72
C VAL A 86 -4.09 -12.99 15.14
N ASP A 87 -4.72 -13.80 15.97
CA ASP A 87 -5.52 -14.95 15.51
C ASP A 87 -6.74 -14.50 14.70
N THR A 88 -7.41 -13.44 15.15
CA THR A 88 -8.58 -12.89 14.45
C THR A 88 -8.20 -12.30 13.09
N PHE A 89 -7.12 -11.51 13.01
CA PHE A 89 -6.63 -10.99 11.72
C PHE A 89 -6.08 -12.11 10.83
N SER A 90 -5.50 -13.16 11.38
CA SER A 90 -5.06 -14.33 10.59
C SER A 90 -6.24 -15.00 9.89
N LYS A 91 -7.36 -15.22 10.60
CA LYS A 91 -8.61 -15.71 9.99
C LYS A 91 -9.15 -14.77 8.92
N LEU A 92 -9.08 -13.45 9.14
CA LEU A 92 -9.50 -12.49 8.15
C LEU A 92 -8.63 -12.55 6.89
N ILE A 93 -7.32 -12.68 7.05
CA ILE A 93 -6.37 -12.83 5.93
C ILE A 93 -6.61 -14.12 5.14
N GLU A 94 -6.95 -15.23 5.80
CA GLU A 94 -7.29 -16.50 5.13
C GLU A 94 -8.48 -16.34 4.18
N ILE A 95 -9.53 -15.61 4.58
CA ILE A 95 -10.75 -15.42 3.77
C ILE A 95 -10.72 -14.15 2.90
N ALA A 96 -9.77 -13.26 3.12
CA ALA A 96 -9.60 -12.00 2.38
C ALA A 96 -8.12 -11.63 2.22
N PRO A 97 -7.32 -12.45 1.50
CA PRO A 97 -5.87 -12.27 1.41
C PRO A 97 -5.46 -10.95 0.71
N ASP A 98 -6.35 -10.38 -0.09
CA ASP A 98 -6.10 -9.11 -0.81
C ASP A 98 -6.42 -7.85 0.02
N LEU A 99 -6.98 -8.02 1.21
CA LEU A 99 -7.32 -6.90 2.10
C LEU A 99 -6.06 -6.39 2.81
N SER A 100 -5.44 -5.33 2.28
CA SER A 100 -4.18 -4.77 2.78
C SER A 100 -4.25 -4.40 4.27
N GLU A 101 -5.38 -3.85 4.72
CA GLU A 101 -5.54 -3.40 6.11
C GLU A 101 -5.57 -4.55 7.12
N ALA A 102 -5.99 -5.75 6.72
CA ALA A 102 -5.92 -6.92 7.60
C ALA A 102 -4.46 -7.28 7.93
N TRP A 103 -3.59 -7.22 6.93
CA TRP A 103 -2.14 -7.40 7.10
C TRP A 103 -1.55 -6.29 7.97
N ASN A 104 -1.90 -5.03 7.70
CA ASN A 104 -1.42 -3.88 8.47
C ASN A 104 -1.84 -3.95 9.95
N LYS A 105 -3.07 -4.34 10.24
CA LYS A 105 -3.54 -4.51 11.62
C LYS A 105 -2.83 -5.66 12.34
N ARG A 106 -2.61 -6.79 11.66
CA ARG A 106 -1.85 -7.90 12.24
C ARG A 106 -0.38 -7.50 12.47
N ALA A 107 0.22 -6.75 11.54
CA ALA A 107 1.55 -6.19 11.71
C ALA A 107 1.63 -5.32 12.98
N THR A 108 0.64 -4.46 13.21
CA THR A 108 0.56 -3.63 14.40
C THR A 108 0.46 -4.47 15.67
N ALA A 109 -0.35 -5.53 15.66
CA ALA A 109 -0.46 -6.44 16.80
C ALA A 109 0.87 -7.18 17.08
N TYR A 110 1.58 -7.63 16.04
CA TYR A 110 2.91 -8.22 16.17
C TYR A 110 3.95 -7.24 16.72
N TRP A 111 3.93 -5.99 16.25
CA TRP A 111 4.81 -4.95 16.78
C TRP A 111 4.57 -4.73 18.29
N LEU A 112 3.31 -4.61 18.71
CA LEU A 112 2.94 -4.47 20.11
C LEU A 112 3.34 -5.68 20.97
N LEU A 113 3.47 -6.87 20.37
CA LEU A 113 4.00 -8.09 21.00
C LEU A 113 5.54 -8.17 20.98
N GLY A 114 6.24 -7.20 20.37
CA GLY A 114 7.70 -7.24 20.17
C GLY A 114 8.15 -8.24 19.09
N ASN A 115 7.22 -8.81 18.32
CA ASN A 115 7.54 -9.73 17.23
C ASN A 115 7.83 -8.95 15.93
N PHE A 116 8.95 -8.25 15.89
CA PHE A 116 9.36 -7.43 14.75
C PHE A 116 9.50 -8.21 13.44
N PRO A 117 10.06 -9.44 13.40
CA PRO A 117 10.14 -10.20 12.17
C PRO A 117 8.78 -10.48 11.53
N ALA A 118 7.79 -10.87 12.32
CA ALA A 118 6.43 -11.11 11.84
C ALA A 118 5.75 -9.79 11.39
N SER A 119 5.91 -8.72 12.17
CA SER A 119 5.41 -7.39 11.82
C SER A 119 5.97 -6.91 10.48
N LEU A 120 7.28 -6.99 10.27
CA LEU A 120 7.92 -6.59 9.02
C LEU A 120 7.42 -7.39 7.81
N ASN A 121 7.16 -8.71 7.99
CA ASN A 121 6.59 -9.53 6.92
C ASN A 121 5.19 -9.02 6.53
N ASP A 122 4.34 -8.77 7.50
CA ASP A 122 2.98 -8.30 7.26
C ASP A 122 2.95 -6.88 6.68
N ILE A 123 3.85 -5.99 7.10
CA ILE A 123 4.03 -4.68 6.47
C ILE A 123 4.39 -4.83 4.99
N CYS A 124 5.32 -5.72 4.64
CA CYS A 124 5.66 -5.98 3.24
C CYS A 124 4.45 -6.47 2.43
N GLU A 125 3.63 -7.35 2.99
CA GLU A 125 2.39 -7.80 2.36
C GLU A 125 1.36 -6.66 2.24
N THR A 126 1.32 -5.74 3.21
CA THR A 126 0.45 -4.54 3.16
C THR A 126 0.84 -3.64 1.99
N VAL A 127 2.10 -3.22 1.90
CA VAL A 127 2.54 -2.26 0.86
C VAL A 127 2.57 -2.87 -0.55
N LYS A 128 2.65 -4.19 -0.65
CA LYS A 128 2.48 -4.90 -1.92
C LYS A 128 1.05 -4.78 -2.47
N ARG A 129 0.03 -4.77 -1.59
CA ARG A 129 -1.38 -4.66 -1.94
C ARG A 129 -1.87 -3.22 -2.06
N GLU A 130 -1.41 -2.34 -1.19
CA GLU A 130 -1.67 -0.91 -1.24
C GLU A 130 -0.34 -0.14 -1.16
N PRO A 131 0.27 0.18 -2.31
CA PRO A 131 1.55 0.89 -2.37
C PRO A 131 1.54 2.31 -1.81
N ARG A 132 0.37 2.86 -1.48
CA ARG A 132 0.21 4.19 -0.88
C ARG A 132 -0.07 4.14 0.61
N HIS A 133 0.06 2.97 1.24
CA HIS A 133 -0.28 2.80 2.64
C HIS A 133 0.71 3.50 3.58
N PHE A 134 0.54 4.80 3.76
CA PHE A 134 1.47 5.63 4.52
C PHE A 134 1.64 5.17 5.98
N GLY A 135 0.58 4.61 6.62
CA GLY A 135 0.68 4.06 7.96
C GLY A 135 1.57 2.82 8.04
N ALA A 136 1.53 1.94 7.04
CA ALA A 136 2.42 0.79 6.96
C ALA A 136 3.88 1.21 6.76
N TYR A 137 4.15 2.20 5.90
CA TYR A 137 5.50 2.76 5.75
C TYR A 137 5.99 3.44 7.03
N SER A 138 5.13 4.16 7.76
CA SER A 138 5.48 4.74 9.05
C SER A 138 5.85 3.66 10.06
N GLY A 139 5.06 2.59 10.16
CA GLY A 139 5.36 1.43 11.01
C GLY A 139 6.66 0.74 10.63
N LEU A 140 6.94 0.60 9.33
CA LEU A 140 8.22 0.08 8.83
C LEU A 140 9.38 0.93 9.30
N GLY A 141 9.27 2.25 9.14
CA GLY A 141 10.30 3.21 9.57
C GLY A 141 10.58 3.10 11.08
N MET A 142 9.53 3.03 11.89
CA MET A 142 9.66 2.88 13.35
C MET A 142 10.41 1.60 13.73
N ILE A 143 9.99 0.44 13.19
CA ILE A 143 10.64 -0.84 13.50
C ILE A 143 12.09 -0.84 13.05
N ARG A 144 12.40 -0.32 11.85
CA ARG A 144 13.77 -0.23 11.34
C ARG A 144 14.65 0.68 12.19
N ALA A 145 14.10 1.80 12.67
CA ALA A 145 14.80 2.69 13.59
C ALA A 145 15.11 2.01 14.94
N GLU A 146 14.14 1.28 15.51
CA GLU A 146 14.34 0.49 16.72
C GLU A 146 15.42 -0.61 16.57
N MET A 147 15.55 -1.17 15.36
CA MET A 147 16.59 -2.14 15.02
C MET A 147 17.95 -1.51 14.71
N GLY A 148 18.08 -0.18 14.71
CA GLY A 148 19.30 0.55 14.35
C GLY A 148 19.57 0.57 12.83
N GLU A 149 18.60 0.15 12.01
CA GLU A 149 18.70 0.14 10.55
C GLU A 149 18.30 1.51 9.96
N TYR A 150 18.99 2.58 10.39
CA TYR A 150 18.61 3.97 10.13
C TYR A 150 18.40 4.30 8.64
N PRO A 151 19.24 3.87 7.68
CA PRO A 151 18.99 4.16 6.26
C PRO A 151 17.72 3.53 5.71
N ARG A 152 17.34 2.35 6.22
CA ARG A 152 16.06 1.71 5.88
C ARG A 152 14.88 2.42 6.52
N ALA A 153 15.03 2.88 7.75
CA ALA A 153 14.03 3.67 8.43
C ALA A 153 13.75 4.98 7.68
N VAL A 154 14.80 5.69 7.27
CA VAL A 154 14.68 6.90 6.43
C VAL A 154 13.93 6.62 5.13
N ALA A 155 14.32 5.57 4.40
CA ALA A 155 13.65 5.21 3.15
C ALA A 155 12.16 4.92 3.34
N ALA A 156 11.80 4.25 4.42
CA ALA A 156 10.40 3.96 4.76
C ALA A 156 9.63 5.25 5.12
N PHE A 157 10.18 6.12 5.95
CA PHE A 157 9.55 7.39 6.30
C PHE A 157 9.44 8.34 5.11
N GLU A 158 10.41 8.37 4.19
CA GLU A 158 10.32 9.15 2.95
C GLU A 158 9.16 8.68 2.06
N LEU A 159 8.88 7.37 2.02
CA LEU A 159 7.70 6.83 1.34
C LEU A 159 6.39 7.18 2.08
N ALA A 160 6.37 7.10 3.40
CA ALA A 160 5.22 7.54 4.18
C ALA A 160 4.88 9.01 3.88
N ARG A 161 5.89 9.90 3.95
CA ARG A 161 5.78 11.34 3.64
C ARG A 161 5.34 11.58 2.19
N LYS A 162 5.85 10.82 1.24
CA LYS A 162 5.46 10.92 -0.17
C LYS A 162 3.96 10.71 -0.36
N HIS A 163 3.36 9.78 0.37
CA HIS A 163 1.94 9.45 0.25
C HIS A 163 1.06 10.29 1.17
N ASN A 164 1.59 10.71 2.32
CA ASN A 164 0.94 11.67 3.21
C ASN A 164 1.97 12.71 3.69
N PRO A 165 2.02 13.90 3.07
CA PRO A 165 2.98 14.94 3.43
C PRO A 165 2.66 15.64 4.77
N HIS A 166 1.54 15.30 5.41
CA HIS A 166 1.05 15.95 6.62
C HIS A 166 1.31 15.15 7.91
N ILE A 167 2.05 14.05 7.84
CA ILE A 167 2.41 13.27 9.04
C ILE A 167 3.25 14.14 9.96
N ILE A 168 2.72 14.41 11.15
CA ILE A 168 3.34 15.31 12.13
C ILE A 168 4.69 14.75 12.57
N GLY A 169 5.74 15.59 12.51
CA GLY A 169 7.08 15.26 12.99
C GLY A 169 7.88 14.32 12.08
N ILE A 170 7.36 13.95 10.90
CA ILE A 170 8.05 13.00 10.02
C ILE A 170 9.35 13.59 9.45
N ASP A 171 9.39 14.89 9.15
CA ASP A 171 10.58 15.55 8.63
C ASP A 171 11.69 15.61 9.69
N ASP A 172 11.35 15.97 10.92
CA ASP A 172 12.28 15.99 12.06
C ASP A 172 12.85 14.59 12.31
N GLU A 173 12.02 13.56 12.23
CA GLU A 173 12.44 12.17 12.42
C GLU A 173 13.36 11.69 11.29
N ILE A 174 13.05 12.01 10.04
CA ILE A 174 13.91 11.71 8.90
C ILE A 174 15.29 12.39 9.07
N ASP A 175 15.32 13.67 9.43
CA ASP A 175 16.57 14.41 9.60
C ASP A 175 17.38 13.86 10.79
N ARG A 176 16.74 13.52 11.89
CA ARG A 176 17.35 12.87 13.03
C ARG A 176 18.01 11.54 12.65
N LEU A 177 17.31 10.69 11.90
CA LEU A 177 17.82 9.39 11.48
C LEU A 177 18.95 9.51 10.45
N LYS A 178 18.88 10.50 9.53
CA LYS A 178 19.98 10.81 8.60
C LYS A 178 21.26 11.21 9.34
N ALA A 179 21.14 11.97 10.43
CA ALA A 179 22.27 12.35 11.27
C ALA A 179 22.93 11.17 11.99
N MET A 180 22.16 10.08 12.24
CA MET A 180 22.70 8.84 12.83
C MET A 180 23.54 8.02 11.83
N GLY A 181 23.43 8.32 10.55
CA GLY A 181 24.26 7.77 9.49
C GLY A 181 23.93 6.34 9.10
N GLY A 182 24.80 5.79 8.26
CA GLY A 182 24.71 4.43 7.71
C GLY A 182 24.72 4.40 6.19
N ASP A 183 25.14 3.27 5.62
CA ASP A 183 25.17 3.08 4.17
C ASP A 183 23.77 2.87 3.61
N LYS A 184 23.54 3.41 2.40
CA LYS A 184 22.27 3.20 1.70
C LYS A 184 22.13 1.72 1.33
N PRO A 185 21.08 1.03 1.78
CA PRO A 185 20.92 -0.39 1.50
C PRO A 185 20.49 -0.64 0.05
N ASP A 186 20.91 -1.76 -0.53
CA ASP A 186 20.48 -2.22 -1.87
C ASP A 186 18.96 -2.49 -1.91
N ASP A 187 18.41 -3.00 -0.81
CA ASP A 187 16.97 -3.16 -0.61
C ASP A 187 16.48 -2.17 0.47
N PRO A 188 16.03 -0.96 0.05
CA PRO A 188 15.66 0.10 0.99
C PRO A 188 14.58 -0.27 1.98
N LEU A 189 13.64 -1.14 1.60
CA LEU A 189 12.54 -1.56 2.48
C LEU A 189 12.83 -2.88 3.21
N GLY A 190 13.77 -3.70 2.68
CA GLY A 190 14.05 -5.03 3.19
C GLY A 190 12.88 -6.00 2.98
N CYS A 191 12.09 -5.80 1.92
CA CYS A 191 10.93 -6.62 1.58
C CYS A 191 11.25 -7.70 0.54
N SER A 192 12.26 -7.52 -0.30
CA SER A 192 12.58 -8.41 -1.43
C SER A 192 13.04 -9.80 -1.00
N GLN A 193 13.72 -9.92 0.15
CA GLN A 193 14.30 -11.18 0.62
C GLN A 193 13.32 -12.06 1.40
N ARG A 194 12.13 -11.57 1.74
CA ARG A 194 11.18 -12.26 2.64
C ARG A 194 10.21 -13.17 1.91
N THR A 195 10.12 -13.08 0.59
CA THR A 195 9.24 -13.92 -0.23
C THR A 195 9.88 -15.27 -0.64
N ALA A 196 11.18 -15.48 -0.38
CA ALA A 196 11.93 -16.65 -0.80
C ALA A 196 11.98 -17.78 0.25
N GLY A 197 11.32 -17.64 1.39
CA GLY A 197 11.37 -18.57 2.53
C GLY A 197 9.99 -19.14 2.90
N ARG A 198 9.34 -19.85 1.96
CA ARG A 198 8.22 -20.75 2.25
C ARG A 198 8.44 -22.08 1.55
#